data_333155017dfc5f63addb456e586a63ce
#
_entry.id   333155017dfc5f63addb456e586a63ce
#
_cell.length_a   1.000
_cell.length_b   1.000
_cell.length_c   1.000
_cell.angle_alpha   90.00
_cell.angle_beta   90.00
_cell.angle_gamma   90.00
#
_symmetry.space_group_name_H-M   'P 1'
#
loop_
_entity.id
_entity.type
_entity.pdbx_description
1 polymer ?
#
loop_
_entity_poly.entity_id
_entity_poly.type
_entity_poly.pdbx_seq_one_letter_code
_entity_poly.pdbx_strand_id
1 'polypeptide(L)'
;VFDEKLPIIIQHDGVRYFGVLLSLAGIIVLIVAMATLGDSWRGGIDYKQKTALITTGIYKYSRNPGFVGFDLFFIGMALLFSNLLNVIFCCMLLFLLHLQILEEEEYLFKAFGKEYSDYQKKTRRYF
;
A
#
# COMPACT_ATOMS: atom_id res chain seq x y z
N VAL A 1 15.07 -9.56 24.10
CA VAL A 1 14.55 -10.36 23.04
C VAL A 1 15.31 -10.05 21.75
N PHE A 2 14.78 -10.45 20.61
CA PHE A 2 15.47 -10.35 19.32
C PHE A 2 15.96 -8.94 19.00
N ASP A 3 15.12 -7.92 19.24
CA ASP A 3 15.44 -6.52 18.93
C ASP A 3 16.58 -5.95 19.79
N GLU A 4 16.82 -6.51 20.98
CA GLU A 4 17.87 -6.04 21.88
C GLU A 4 19.27 -6.31 21.34
N LYS A 5 19.40 -7.30 20.45
CA LYS A 5 20.70 -7.73 19.91
C LYS A 5 21.02 -7.11 18.57
N LEU A 6 20.09 -6.35 17.98
CA LEU A 6 20.26 -5.75 16.66
C LEU A 6 20.54 -4.26 16.76
N PRO A 7 21.32 -3.71 15.82
CA PRO A 7 21.57 -2.27 15.81
C PRO A 7 20.27 -1.48 15.68
N ILE A 8 20.08 -0.49 16.53
CA ILE A 8 18.95 0.43 16.44
C ILE A 8 19.42 1.65 15.67
N ILE A 9 18.75 1.94 14.55
CA ILE A 9 19.13 3.04 13.66
C ILE A 9 18.66 4.37 14.23
N ILE A 10 17.42 4.43 14.71
CA ILE A 10 16.81 5.65 15.27
C ILE A 10 16.26 5.32 16.65
N GLN A 11 16.64 6.12 17.65
CA GLN A 11 16.21 5.92 19.04
C GLN A 11 15.39 7.08 19.61
N HIS A 12 14.87 7.94 18.75
CA HIS A 12 14.15 9.11 19.17
C HIS A 12 12.65 8.79 19.39
N ASP A 13 12.11 9.15 20.55
CA ASP A 13 10.70 8.87 20.87
C ASP A 13 9.73 9.56 19.92
N GLY A 14 10.04 10.77 19.48
CA GLY A 14 9.22 11.49 18.52
C GLY A 14 9.08 10.71 17.20
N VAL A 15 10.15 10.07 16.75
CA VAL A 15 10.13 9.24 15.54
C VAL A 15 9.25 8.01 15.75
N ARG A 16 9.31 7.40 16.94
CA ARG A 16 8.46 6.26 17.27
C ARG A 16 6.99 6.64 17.27
N TYR A 17 6.63 7.77 17.86
CA TYR A 17 5.24 8.26 17.85
C TYR A 17 4.78 8.55 16.43
N PHE A 18 5.62 9.16 15.61
CA PHE A 18 5.32 9.38 14.21
C PHE A 18 5.11 8.06 13.47
N GLY A 19 5.91 7.05 13.77
CA GLY A 19 5.75 5.70 13.24
C GLY A 19 4.39 5.09 13.58
N VAL A 20 3.93 5.25 14.82
CA VAL A 20 2.59 4.81 15.24
C VAL A 20 1.52 5.52 14.44
N LEU A 21 1.62 6.84 14.29
CA LEU A 21 0.64 7.63 13.54
C LEU A 21 0.58 7.20 12.07
N LEU A 22 1.74 6.99 11.43
CA LEU A 22 1.78 6.52 10.04
C LEU A 22 1.17 5.13 9.89
N SER A 23 1.45 4.23 10.83
CA SER A 23 0.87 2.89 10.79
C SER A 23 -0.63 2.92 10.92
N LEU A 24 -1.16 3.74 11.84
CA LEU A 24 -2.61 3.89 12.00
C LEU A 24 -3.24 4.53 10.76
N ALA A 25 -2.60 5.56 10.20
CA ALA A 25 -3.07 6.19 8.97
C ALA A 25 -3.12 5.18 7.83
N GLY A 26 -2.10 4.32 7.72
CA GLY A 26 -2.05 3.26 6.72
C GLY A 26 -3.21 2.28 6.85
N ILE A 27 -3.52 1.88 8.08
CA ILE A 27 -4.65 0.98 8.35
C ILE A 27 -5.97 1.64 7.94
N ILE A 28 -6.15 2.90 8.26
CA ILE A 28 -7.37 3.64 7.91
C ILE A 28 -7.52 3.74 6.39
N VAL A 29 -6.45 4.10 5.69
CA VAL A 29 -6.45 4.17 4.22
C VAL A 29 -6.79 2.82 3.61
N LEU A 30 -6.21 1.74 4.14
CA LEU A 30 -6.48 0.39 3.67
C LEU A 30 -7.96 0.02 3.84
N ILE A 31 -8.54 0.30 5.01
CA ILE A 31 -9.94 0.02 5.29
C ILE A 31 -10.85 0.80 4.33
N VAL A 32 -10.58 2.09 4.12
CA VAL A 32 -11.34 2.92 3.19
C VAL A 32 -11.23 2.36 1.77
N ALA A 33 -10.04 1.97 1.34
CA ALA A 33 -9.83 1.40 0.01
C ALA A 33 -10.62 0.11 -0.19
N MET A 34 -10.57 -0.79 0.79
CA MET A 34 -11.30 -2.06 0.72
C MET A 34 -12.81 -1.83 0.70
N ALA A 35 -13.30 -0.91 1.52
CA ALA A 35 -14.73 -0.59 1.55
C ALA A 35 -15.19 0.02 0.22
N THR A 36 -14.35 0.87 -0.40
CA THR A 36 -14.67 1.50 -1.68
C THR A 36 -14.70 0.47 -2.81
N LEU A 37 -13.78 -0.48 -2.82
CA LEU A 37 -13.78 -1.55 -3.82
C LEU A 37 -14.99 -2.47 -3.69
N GLY A 38 -15.44 -2.73 -2.46
CA GLY A 38 -16.58 -3.62 -2.22
C GLY A 38 -16.35 -4.98 -2.86
N ASP A 39 -17.28 -5.40 -3.71
CA ASP A 39 -17.24 -6.71 -4.36
C ASP A 39 -16.12 -6.85 -5.39
N SER A 40 -15.52 -5.75 -5.84
CA SER A 40 -14.41 -5.79 -6.78
C SER A 40 -13.08 -6.17 -6.12
N TRP A 41 -13.04 -6.18 -4.77
CA TRP A 41 -11.83 -6.58 -4.05
C TRP A 41 -11.81 -8.09 -3.86
N ARG A 42 -10.68 -8.72 -4.22
CA ARG A 42 -10.50 -10.17 -4.12
C ARG A 42 -9.15 -10.51 -3.50
N GLY A 43 -8.67 -9.70 -2.57
CA GLY A 43 -7.38 -9.92 -1.93
C GLY A 43 -6.17 -9.84 -2.86
N GLY A 44 -6.36 -9.30 -4.04
CA GLY A 44 -5.30 -9.20 -5.04
C GLY A 44 -4.92 -10.52 -5.70
N ILE A 45 -5.66 -11.60 -5.41
CA ILE A 45 -5.31 -12.94 -5.88
C ILE A 45 -6.13 -13.36 -7.10
N ASP A 46 -7.42 -13.10 -7.09
CA ASP A 46 -8.31 -13.54 -8.16
C ASP A 46 -8.83 -12.36 -8.98
N TYR A 47 -7.98 -11.86 -9.86
CA TYR A 47 -8.31 -10.72 -10.72
C TYR A 47 -9.46 -11.02 -11.67
N LYS A 48 -9.66 -12.29 -12.04
CA LYS A 48 -10.71 -12.70 -12.97
C LYS A 48 -12.11 -12.48 -12.41
N GLN A 49 -12.22 -12.32 -11.10
CA GLN A 49 -13.48 -12.07 -10.42
C GLN A 49 -13.85 -10.59 -10.35
N LYS A 50 -12.96 -9.69 -10.77
CA LYS A 50 -13.27 -8.27 -10.79
C LYS A 50 -14.32 -7.99 -11.87
N THR A 51 -15.44 -7.40 -11.46
CA THR A 51 -16.58 -7.15 -12.34
C THR A 51 -16.61 -5.72 -12.88
N ALA A 52 -15.95 -4.79 -12.21
CA ALA A 52 -15.97 -3.38 -12.61
C ALA A 52 -14.68 -2.69 -12.20
N LEU A 53 -14.29 -1.68 -12.98
CA LEU A 53 -13.18 -0.80 -12.62
C LEU A 53 -13.72 0.30 -11.70
N ILE A 54 -13.21 0.36 -10.47
CA ILE A 54 -13.63 1.35 -9.49
C ILE A 54 -12.73 2.57 -9.59
N THR A 55 -13.33 3.74 -9.85
CA THR A 55 -12.62 5.01 -10.03
C THR A 55 -13.17 6.11 -9.13
N THR A 56 -14.08 5.78 -8.22
CA THR A 56 -14.75 6.72 -7.33
C THR A 56 -14.19 6.67 -5.92
N GLY A 57 -14.63 7.59 -5.05
CA GLY A 57 -14.16 7.65 -3.68
C GLY A 57 -12.66 7.91 -3.62
N ILE A 58 -11.95 7.17 -2.78
CA ILE A 58 -10.50 7.30 -2.63
C ILE A 58 -9.75 6.97 -3.95
N TYR A 59 -10.35 6.16 -4.82
CA TYR A 59 -9.78 5.80 -6.12
C TYR A 59 -9.80 6.94 -7.14
N LYS A 60 -10.48 8.03 -6.83
CA LYS A 60 -10.42 9.25 -7.62
C LYS A 60 -9.06 9.95 -7.45
N TYR A 61 -8.41 9.76 -6.30
CA TYR A 61 -7.16 10.43 -5.95
C TYR A 61 -5.94 9.53 -6.13
N SER A 62 -6.10 8.22 -6.07
CA SER A 62 -5.03 7.26 -6.23
C SER A 62 -5.56 6.01 -6.93
N ARG A 63 -4.74 5.44 -7.82
CA ARG A 63 -5.10 4.15 -8.44
C ARG A 63 -4.84 2.96 -7.52
N ASN A 64 -4.04 3.14 -6.47
CA ASN A 64 -3.63 2.07 -5.57
C ASN A 64 -3.70 2.46 -4.10
N PRO A 65 -4.86 2.94 -3.62
CA PRO A 65 -4.94 3.42 -2.24
C PRO A 65 -4.71 2.30 -1.22
N GLY A 66 -5.10 1.06 -1.53
CA GLY A 66 -4.82 -0.08 -0.65
C GLY A 66 -3.32 -0.31 -0.49
N PHE A 67 -2.57 -0.23 -1.58
CA PHE A 67 -1.11 -0.36 -1.53
C PHE A 67 -0.46 0.82 -0.79
N VAL A 68 -1.01 2.03 -0.95
CA VAL A 68 -0.56 3.19 -0.17
C VAL A 68 -0.78 2.93 1.32
N GLY A 69 -1.91 2.34 1.69
CA GLY A 69 -2.19 1.97 3.08
C GLY A 69 -1.14 1.00 3.62
N PHE A 70 -0.80 -0.04 2.87
CA PHE A 70 0.28 -0.97 3.25
C PHE A 70 1.62 -0.26 3.34
N ASP A 71 1.95 0.60 2.38
CA ASP A 71 3.22 1.34 2.39
C ASP A 71 3.34 2.21 3.63
N LEU A 72 2.30 2.96 3.97
CA LEU A 72 2.29 3.78 5.18
C LEU A 72 2.45 2.93 6.44
N PHE A 73 1.78 1.79 6.49
CA PHE A 73 1.89 0.88 7.62
C PHE A 73 3.33 0.37 7.79
N PHE A 74 3.96 -0.09 6.72
CA PHE A 74 5.33 -0.64 6.80
C PHE A 74 6.36 0.46 7.06
N ILE A 75 6.19 1.65 6.49
CA ILE A 75 7.06 2.79 6.81
C ILE A 75 6.93 3.13 8.29
N GLY A 76 5.70 3.19 8.81
CA GLY A 76 5.44 3.43 10.22
C GLY A 76 6.09 2.38 11.11
N MET A 77 5.98 1.11 10.74
CA MET A 77 6.61 0.01 11.49
C MET A 77 8.14 0.09 11.47
N ALA A 78 8.73 0.52 10.35
CA ALA A 78 10.17 0.71 10.25
C ALA A 78 10.65 1.83 11.17
N LEU A 79 9.85 2.88 11.35
CA LEU A 79 10.17 3.97 12.27
C LEU A 79 9.94 3.57 13.73
N LEU A 80 8.90 2.78 14.00
CA LEU A 80 8.57 2.34 15.35
C LEU A 80 9.61 1.35 15.89
N PHE A 81 10.03 0.40 15.06
CA PHE A 81 11.04 -0.60 15.39
C PHE A 81 12.23 -0.45 14.44
N SER A 82 13.02 0.61 14.64
CA SER A 82 14.06 1.00 13.68
C SER A 82 15.39 0.26 13.90
N ASN A 83 15.34 -1.05 14.14
CA ASN A 83 16.53 -1.88 14.07
C ASN A 83 16.81 -2.28 12.60
N LEU A 84 18.06 -2.62 12.33
CA LEU A 84 18.52 -2.88 10.96
C LEU A 84 17.72 -3.97 10.26
N LEU A 85 17.45 -5.08 10.94
CA LEU A 85 16.73 -6.20 10.35
C LEU A 85 15.30 -5.80 9.97
N ASN A 86 14.60 -5.09 10.84
CA ASN A 86 13.23 -4.66 10.58
C ASN A 86 13.16 -3.66 9.42
N VAL A 87 14.10 -2.72 9.37
CA VAL A 87 14.14 -1.73 8.29
C VAL A 87 14.38 -2.43 6.95
N ILE A 88 15.32 -3.37 6.89
CA ILE A 88 15.57 -4.13 5.66
C ILE A 88 14.32 -4.92 5.25
N PHE A 89 13.66 -5.58 6.20
CA PHE A 89 12.46 -6.35 5.93
C PHE A 89 11.33 -5.48 5.39
N CYS A 90 11.11 -4.31 6.00
CA CYS A 90 10.09 -3.37 5.53
C CYS A 90 10.41 -2.85 4.13
N CYS A 91 11.67 -2.53 3.85
CA CYS A 91 12.08 -2.09 2.51
C CYS A 91 11.81 -3.18 1.46
N MET A 92 12.08 -4.44 1.79
CA MET A 92 11.77 -5.56 0.90
C MET A 92 10.27 -5.65 0.63
N LEU A 93 9.44 -5.50 1.67
CA LEU A 93 7.99 -5.54 1.51
C LEU A 93 7.49 -4.41 0.62
N LEU A 94 8.01 -3.20 0.79
CA LEU A 94 7.65 -2.06 -0.06
C LEU A 94 7.99 -2.34 -1.52
N PHE A 95 9.16 -2.91 -1.76
CA PHE A 95 9.58 -3.27 -3.11
C PHE A 95 8.67 -4.33 -3.73
N LEU A 96 8.34 -5.38 -2.97
CA LEU A 96 7.46 -6.44 -3.47
C LEU A 96 6.06 -5.92 -3.76
N LEU A 97 5.54 -5.02 -2.92
CA LEU A 97 4.24 -4.40 -3.17
C LEU A 97 4.26 -3.55 -4.44
N HIS A 98 5.34 -2.84 -4.70
CA HIS A 98 5.46 -2.07 -5.94
C HIS A 98 5.46 -2.97 -7.17
N LEU A 99 6.16 -4.10 -7.12
CA LEU A 99 6.14 -5.08 -8.21
C LEU A 99 4.73 -5.63 -8.42
N GLN A 100 3.99 -5.87 -7.35
CA GLN A 100 2.61 -6.33 -7.42
C GLN A 100 1.70 -5.29 -8.07
N ILE A 101 1.91 -4.01 -7.78
CA ILE A 101 1.18 -2.91 -8.45
C ILE A 101 1.42 -2.96 -9.96
N LEU A 102 2.66 -3.11 -10.39
CA LEU A 102 2.99 -3.14 -11.82
C LEU A 102 2.32 -4.32 -12.51
N GLU A 103 2.31 -5.48 -11.87
CA GLU A 103 1.63 -6.67 -12.39
C GLU A 103 0.13 -6.45 -12.50
N GLU A 104 -0.49 -5.85 -11.49
CA GLU A 104 -1.91 -5.57 -11.49
C GLU A 104 -2.28 -4.52 -12.53
N GLU A 105 -1.45 -3.51 -12.76
CA GLU A 105 -1.68 -2.52 -13.82
C GLU A 105 -1.74 -3.19 -15.18
N GLU A 106 -0.84 -4.12 -15.44
CA GLU A 106 -0.85 -4.88 -16.69
C GLU A 106 -2.13 -5.69 -16.86
N TYR A 107 -2.56 -6.36 -15.79
CA TYR A 107 -3.81 -7.11 -15.81
C TYR A 107 -5.01 -6.21 -16.07
N LEU A 108 -5.10 -5.07 -15.37
CA LEU A 108 -6.21 -4.15 -15.51
C LEU A 108 -6.29 -3.56 -16.91
N PHE A 109 -5.16 -3.28 -17.53
CA PHE A 109 -5.12 -2.81 -18.91
C PHE A 109 -5.70 -3.86 -19.86
N LYS A 110 -5.35 -5.13 -19.66
CA LYS A 110 -5.89 -6.22 -20.48
C LYS A 110 -7.37 -6.45 -20.23
N ALA A 111 -7.84 -6.29 -18.99
CA ALA A 111 -9.23 -6.54 -18.62
C ALA A 111 -10.16 -5.40 -19.01
N PHE A 112 -9.75 -4.15 -18.87
CA PHE A 112 -10.59 -2.97 -19.07
C PHE A 112 -10.15 -2.10 -20.25
N GLY A 113 -8.97 -2.32 -20.81
CA GLY A 113 -8.50 -1.65 -22.01
C GLY A 113 -8.49 -0.13 -21.89
N LYS A 114 -9.22 0.52 -22.79
CA LYS A 114 -9.25 1.98 -22.88
C LYS A 114 -9.79 2.64 -21.60
N GLU A 115 -10.76 2.01 -20.95
CA GLU A 115 -11.31 2.53 -19.70
C GLU A 115 -10.21 2.70 -18.65
N TYR A 116 -9.35 1.70 -18.49
CA TYR A 116 -8.22 1.79 -17.57
C TYR A 116 -7.17 2.79 -18.04
N SER A 117 -6.88 2.83 -19.33
CA SER A 117 -5.95 3.80 -19.91
C SER A 117 -6.40 5.24 -19.63
N ASP A 118 -7.69 5.53 -19.78
CA ASP A 118 -8.24 6.85 -19.46
C ASP A 118 -8.14 7.16 -17.97
N TYR A 119 -8.36 6.17 -17.13
CA TYR A 119 -8.18 6.30 -15.69
C TYR A 119 -6.73 6.60 -15.33
N GLN A 120 -5.77 5.93 -15.95
CA GLN A 120 -4.33 6.20 -15.74
C GLN A 120 -3.96 7.64 -16.05
N LYS A 121 -4.59 8.24 -17.05
CA LYS A 121 -4.31 9.63 -17.45
C LYS A 121 -4.83 10.65 -16.44
N LYS A 122 -5.89 10.30 -15.71
CA LYS A 122 -6.56 11.21 -14.77
C LYS A 122 -6.09 11.06 -13.34
N THR A 123 -5.61 9.89 -12.97
CA THR A 123 -5.33 9.54 -11.58
C THR A 123 -3.94 8.95 -11.45
N ARG A 124 -3.18 9.42 -10.47
CA ARG A 124 -1.80 8.96 -10.24
C ARG A 124 -1.77 7.55 -9.66
N ARG A 125 -0.64 6.87 -9.84
CA ARG A 125 -0.41 5.53 -9.27
C ARG A 125 -0.52 5.54 -7.74
N TYR A 126 0.10 6.51 -7.11
CA TYR A 126 -0.02 6.77 -5.67
C TYR A 126 -0.87 8.03 -5.46
N PHE A 127 -0.49 8.88 -4.56
CA PHE A 127 -1.27 10.14 -4.36
C PHE A 127 -0.66 11.36 -5.04
#